data_3c13f16ce9ce673a654cee39766d99e5
#
_entry.id   3c13f16ce9ce673a654cee39766d99e5
#
_cell.length_a   1.000
_cell.length_b   1.000
_cell.length_c   1.000
_cell.angle_alpha   90.00
_cell.angle_beta   90.00
_cell.angle_gamma   90.00
#
_symmetry.space_group_name_H-M   'P 1'
#
loop_
_entity.id
_entity.type
_entity.pdbx_description
1 polymer ?
#
loop_
_entity_poly.entity_id
_entity_poly.type
_entity_poly.pdbx_seq_one_letter_code
_entity_poly.pdbx_strand_id
1 'polypeptide(L)'
;MKIKILLLTLSIASCSTFANDVSFSIGGGYPYLVIPEVSLSANDDTQRWYANYKLGLDDGFSAGFEQAVSDNKKHAFGALLGAIGARDTDQECESSTNDVATDFANTLGCVIGGIFDEETTNGIGLTYSYNFNGLNSAGFRLELDVGYGKASDSNEKRADGGISVSYEF
;
A
#
# COMPACT_ATOMS: atom_id res chain seq x y z
N MET A 1 26.21 -11.81 23.68
CA MET A 1 25.65 -11.86 22.32
C MET A 1 26.06 -10.58 21.59
N LYS A 2 26.98 -10.63 20.63
CA LYS A 2 27.54 -9.44 19.95
C LYS A 2 26.69 -9.17 18.73
N ILE A 3 25.89 -8.11 18.75
CA ILE A 3 25.13 -7.60 17.59
C ILE A 3 26.15 -6.98 16.62
N LYS A 4 26.38 -7.64 15.50
CA LYS A 4 27.13 -7.05 14.38
C LYS A 4 26.19 -6.15 13.61
N ILE A 5 26.27 -4.85 13.84
CA ILE A 5 25.66 -3.82 13.00
C ILE A 5 26.39 -3.88 11.65
N LEU A 6 25.73 -4.46 10.66
CA LEU A 6 26.18 -4.42 9.28
C LEU A 6 25.81 -3.04 8.72
N LEU A 7 26.77 -2.11 8.76
CA LEU A 7 26.64 -0.84 8.02
C LEU A 7 26.70 -1.18 6.52
N LEU A 8 25.53 -1.24 5.90
CA LEU A 8 25.38 -1.28 4.45
C LEU A 8 25.69 0.13 3.92
N THR A 9 26.95 0.40 3.62
CA THR A 9 27.33 1.60 2.86
C THR A 9 26.80 1.41 1.43
N LEU A 10 25.65 2.00 1.16
CA LEU A 10 25.10 2.13 -0.19
C LEU A 10 26.05 3.07 -0.97
N SER A 11 26.94 2.50 -1.74
CA SER A 11 27.74 3.23 -2.72
C SER A 11 26.78 3.72 -3.79
N ILE A 12 26.35 4.97 -3.68
CA ILE A 12 25.62 5.68 -4.73
C ILE A 12 26.63 5.90 -5.86
N ALA A 13 26.72 4.90 -6.75
CA ALA A 13 27.39 5.09 -8.02
C ALA A 13 26.64 6.21 -8.73
N SER A 14 27.31 7.32 -8.95
CA SER A 14 26.84 8.49 -9.68
C SER A 14 26.52 8.12 -11.13
N CYS A 15 25.31 7.62 -11.37
CA CYS A 15 24.69 7.53 -12.68
C CYS A 15 23.95 8.84 -12.91
N SER A 16 24.68 9.87 -13.38
CA SER A 16 24.17 11.23 -13.58
C SER A 16 23.16 11.39 -14.73
N THR A 17 22.69 10.30 -15.33
CA THR A 17 21.64 10.30 -16.37
C THR A 17 20.26 9.87 -15.89
N PHE A 18 20.13 9.34 -14.66
CA PHE A 18 18.83 8.90 -14.10
C PHE A 18 18.27 9.84 -13.03
N ALA A 19 18.96 10.94 -12.72
CA ALA A 19 18.58 11.80 -11.59
C ALA A 19 17.27 12.59 -11.80
N ASN A 20 16.75 12.65 -13.03
CA ASN A 20 15.47 13.30 -13.31
C ASN A 20 14.27 12.34 -13.34
N ASP A 21 14.54 11.05 -13.26
CA ASP A 21 13.50 10.01 -13.42
C ASP A 21 13.11 9.32 -12.11
N VAL A 22 13.75 9.69 -10.99
CA VAL A 22 13.50 9.12 -9.66
C VAL A 22 12.72 10.09 -8.81
N SER A 23 11.57 9.67 -8.32
CA SER A 23 10.72 10.41 -7.38
C SER A 23 10.57 9.66 -6.08
N PHE A 24 10.25 10.41 -5.02
CA PHE A 24 9.90 9.86 -3.71
C PHE A 24 8.50 10.33 -3.34
N SER A 25 7.73 9.45 -2.73
CA SER A 25 6.46 9.83 -2.14
C SER A 25 6.29 9.26 -0.75
N ILE A 26 5.42 9.90 0.03
CA ILE A 26 4.97 9.39 1.31
C ILE A 26 3.45 9.47 1.35
N GLY A 27 2.84 8.40 1.79
CA GLY A 27 1.40 8.29 1.86
C GLY A 27 0.91 7.54 3.09
N GLY A 28 -0.37 7.29 3.12
CA GLY A 28 -1.05 6.48 4.10
C GLY A 28 -2.52 6.31 3.72
N GLY A 29 -3.19 5.36 4.34
CA GLY A 29 -4.59 5.07 4.04
C GLY A 29 -5.09 3.85 4.79
N TYR A 30 -5.98 3.10 4.17
CA TYR A 30 -6.45 1.84 4.70
C TYR A 30 -5.96 0.69 3.81
N PRO A 31 -5.40 -0.37 4.39
CA PRO A 31 -5.19 -0.62 5.83
C PRO A 31 -3.86 -0.09 6.39
N TYR A 32 -3.01 0.51 5.57
CA TYR A 32 -1.66 0.89 5.93
C TYR A 32 -1.55 2.36 6.36
N LEU A 33 -0.91 2.60 7.51
CA LEU A 33 -0.81 3.93 8.12
C LEU A 33 0.20 4.82 7.42
N VAL A 34 1.35 4.25 7.01
CA VAL A 34 2.44 5.00 6.36
C VAL A 34 2.99 4.18 5.20
N ILE A 35 3.13 4.81 4.04
CA ILE A 35 3.60 4.17 2.81
C ILE A 35 4.70 5.05 2.19
N PRO A 36 5.98 4.87 2.57
CA PRO A 36 7.10 5.41 1.82
C PRO A 36 7.25 4.67 0.49
N GLU A 37 7.48 5.42 -0.59
CA GLU A 37 7.63 4.88 -1.93
C GLU A 37 8.77 5.55 -2.67
N VAL A 38 9.46 4.79 -3.50
CA VAL A 38 10.36 5.25 -4.53
C VAL A 38 9.80 4.86 -5.87
N SER A 39 9.84 5.77 -6.84
CA SER A 39 9.37 5.53 -8.20
C SER A 39 10.35 5.99 -9.26
N LEU A 40 10.22 5.40 -10.43
CA LEU A 40 10.99 5.69 -11.63
C LEU A 40 10.03 6.01 -12.77
N SER A 41 10.15 7.21 -13.34
CA SER A 41 9.41 7.58 -14.54
C SER A 41 10.03 6.98 -15.80
N ALA A 42 9.18 6.71 -16.80
CA ALA A 42 9.58 6.21 -18.10
C ALA A 42 8.61 6.70 -19.18
N ASN A 43 9.02 6.60 -20.44
CA ASN A 43 8.23 6.97 -21.63
C ASN A 43 7.56 8.35 -21.54
N ASP A 44 8.36 9.41 -21.37
CA ASP A 44 7.89 10.79 -21.27
C ASP A 44 6.82 10.97 -20.18
N ASP A 45 7.07 10.43 -18.99
CA ASP A 45 6.20 10.47 -17.82
C ASP A 45 4.81 9.83 -18.02
N THR A 46 4.69 8.94 -18.98
CA THR A 46 3.44 8.18 -19.16
C THR A 46 3.44 6.84 -18.44
N GLN A 47 4.60 6.42 -17.95
CA GLN A 47 4.79 5.17 -17.22
C GLN A 47 5.51 5.42 -15.91
N ARG A 48 5.18 4.63 -14.89
CA ARG A 48 5.84 4.64 -13.59
C ARG A 48 6.07 3.21 -13.11
N TRP A 49 7.30 2.95 -12.69
CA TRP A 49 7.66 1.79 -11.90
C TRP A 49 7.85 2.23 -10.46
N TYR A 50 7.32 1.50 -9.52
CA TYR A 50 7.44 1.87 -8.12
C TYR A 50 7.74 0.69 -7.22
N ALA A 51 8.31 0.99 -6.05
CA ALA A 51 8.46 0.07 -4.94
C ALA A 51 8.13 0.82 -3.65
N ASN A 52 7.29 0.24 -2.82
CA ASN A 52 6.89 0.83 -1.56
C ASN A 52 6.92 -0.18 -0.41
N TYR A 53 7.03 0.35 0.79
CA TYR A 53 6.90 -0.40 2.02
C TYR A 53 5.66 0.10 2.75
N LYS A 54 4.72 -0.79 2.98
CA LYS A 54 3.43 -0.49 3.59
C LYS A 54 3.52 -0.81 5.07
N LEU A 55 3.61 0.24 5.90
CA LEU A 55 3.66 0.16 7.36
C LEU A 55 2.25 0.16 7.92
N GLY A 56 1.90 -0.88 8.65
CA GLY A 56 0.58 -1.07 9.27
C GLY A 56 0.68 -1.84 10.56
N LEU A 57 -0.33 -2.62 10.87
CA LEU A 57 -0.30 -3.59 11.97
C LEU A 57 0.44 -4.85 11.55
N ASP A 58 0.27 -5.26 10.30
CA ASP A 58 1.13 -6.23 9.62
C ASP A 58 1.75 -5.53 8.40
N ASP A 59 3.07 -5.46 8.39
CA ASP A 59 3.81 -4.71 7.37
C ASP A 59 3.90 -5.49 6.06
N GLY A 60 4.04 -4.75 4.95
CA GLY A 60 4.19 -5.37 3.65
C GLY A 60 5.09 -4.59 2.70
N PHE A 61 5.58 -5.27 1.69
CA PHE A 61 6.34 -4.70 0.59
C PHE A 61 5.58 -4.92 -0.70
N SER A 62 5.53 -3.90 -1.57
CA SER A 62 5.02 -4.07 -2.92
C SER A 62 5.87 -3.36 -3.95
N ALA A 63 5.83 -3.89 -5.15
CA ALA A 63 6.39 -3.27 -6.34
C ALA A 63 5.36 -3.35 -7.47
N GLY A 64 5.32 -2.31 -8.30
CA GLY A 64 4.32 -2.24 -9.35
C GLY A 64 4.74 -1.39 -10.53
N PHE A 65 3.85 -1.39 -11.49
CA PHE A 65 3.94 -0.62 -12.72
C PHE A 65 2.60 0.03 -12.99
N GLU A 66 2.61 1.29 -13.41
CA GLU A 66 1.43 2.04 -13.85
C GLU A 66 1.65 2.68 -15.20
N GLN A 67 0.56 2.78 -15.98
CA GLN A 67 0.47 3.44 -17.27
C GLN A 67 -0.61 4.50 -17.23
N ALA A 68 -0.27 5.74 -17.59
CA ALA A 68 -1.25 6.80 -17.80
C ALA A 68 -2.22 6.42 -18.92
N VAL A 69 -3.53 6.59 -18.68
CA VAL A 69 -4.60 6.24 -19.62
C VAL A 69 -5.41 7.48 -20.06
N SER A 70 -4.98 8.66 -19.64
CA SER A 70 -5.60 9.95 -20.03
C SER A 70 -4.56 10.90 -20.60
N ASP A 71 -4.95 11.77 -21.53
CA ASP A 71 -4.07 12.75 -22.17
C ASP A 71 -3.42 13.72 -21.16
N ASN A 72 -4.12 14.03 -20.07
CA ASN A 72 -3.62 14.88 -19.00
C ASN A 72 -2.77 14.11 -17.96
N LYS A 73 -2.50 12.83 -18.21
CA LYS A 73 -1.75 11.91 -17.32
C LYS A 73 -2.28 11.80 -15.88
N LYS A 74 -3.53 12.23 -15.63
CA LYS A 74 -4.08 12.21 -14.26
C LYS A 74 -4.58 10.84 -13.82
N HIS A 75 -5.03 10.02 -14.77
CA HIS A 75 -5.52 8.68 -14.51
C HIS A 75 -4.49 7.66 -14.97
N ALA A 76 -4.11 6.76 -14.09
CA ALA A 76 -3.24 5.66 -14.43
C ALA A 76 -3.81 4.33 -13.93
N PHE A 77 -3.53 3.27 -14.69
CA PHE A 77 -3.83 1.88 -14.32
C PHE A 77 -2.55 1.07 -14.37
N GLY A 78 -2.47 0.09 -13.50
CA GLY A 78 -1.29 -0.75 -13.41
C GLY A 78 -1.52 -2.10 -12.77
N ALA A 79 -0.41 -2.75 -12.49
CA ALA A 79 -0.35 -4.00 -11.78
C ALA A 79 0.67 -3.91 -10.64
N LEU A 80 0.39 -4.61 -9.56
CA LEU A 80 1.27 -4.69 -8.40
C LEU A 80 1.53 -6.14 -8.00
N LEU A 81 2.67 -6.35 -7.37
CA LEU A 81 3.10 -7.61 -6.77
C LEU A 81 3.56 -7.35 -5.34
N GLY A 82 3.09 -8.16 -4.39
CA GLY A 82 3.41 -8.01 -2.96
C GLY A 82 2.19 -7.72 -2.11
N ALA A 83 2.29 -6.81 -1.16
CA ALA A 83 1.22 -6.43 -0.25
C ALA A 83 0.12 -5.66 -0.96
N ILE A 84 -1.10 -6.22 -1.00
CA ILE A 84 -2.27 -5.66 -1.66
C ILE A 84 -3.11 -4.88 -0.66
N GLY A 85 -3.49 -5.52 0.42
CA GLY A 85 -4.32 -5.02 1.49
C GLY A 85 -4.12 -5.84 2.74
N ALA A 86 -4.80 -5.47 3.82
CA ALA A 86 -4.85 -6.25 5.03
C ALA A 86 -6.29 -6.25 5.56
N ARG A 87 -6.70 -7.32 6.16
CA ARG A 87 -7.98 -7.43 6.86
C ARG A 87 -7.89 -8.43 7.99
N ASP A 88 -8.83 -8.31 8.89
CA ASP A 88 -9.03 -9.17 10.03
C ASP A 88 -9.28 -10.63 9.60
N THR A 89 -8.71 -11.56 10.33
CA THR A 89 -9.02 -13.00 10.25
C THR A 89 -10.30 -13.27 11.03
N ASP A 90 -11.44 -13.31 10.31
CA ASP A 90 -12.76 -13.84 10.75
C ASP A 90 -13.05 -13.78 12.28
N GLN A 91 -13.05 -12.60 12.88
CA GLN A 91 -13.76 -12.40 14.14
C GLN A 91 -15.25 -12.19 13.82
N GLU A 92 -16.03 -13.28 13.85
CA GLU A 92 -17.48 -13.16 13.92
C GLU A 92 -17.84 -12.45 15.24
N CYS A 93 -18.13 -11.15 15.15
CA CYS A 93 -18.68 -10.39 16.25
C CYS A 93 -20.14 -10.85 16.49
N GLU A 94 -20.32 -11.96 17.21
CA GLU A 94 -21.65 -12.40 17.62
C GLU A 94 -22.25 -11.41 18.63
N SER A 95 -23.24 -10.67 18.19
CA SER A 95 -24.11 -9.88 19.09
C SER A 95 -25.18 -10.82 19.68
N SER A 96 -25.04 -11.19 20.95
CA SER A 96 -25.95 -12.12 21.61
C SER A 96 -26.70 -11.57 22.82
N THR A 97 -26.78 -10.23 22.96
CA THR A 97 -27.46 -9.62 24.10
C THR A 97 -28.65 -8.75 23.67
N ASN A 98 -29.77 -8.88 24.40
CA ASN A 98 -31.00 -8.10 24.17
C ASN A 98 -30.90 -6.64 24.70
N ASP A 99 -29.71 -6.20 25.14
CA ASP A 99 -29.49 -4.84 25.63
C ASP A 99 -28.64 -4.05 24.63
N VAL A 100 -29.25 -3.03 24.03
CA VAL A 100 -28.67 -2.20 22.98
C VAL A 100 -27.34 -1.52 23.39
N ALA A 101 -27.21 -1.14 24.66
CA ALA A 101 -26.00 -0.48 25.15
C ALA A 101 -24.83 -1.47 25.28
N THR A 102 -25.12 -2.69 25.74
CA THR A 102 -24.12 -3.78 25.84
C THR A 102 -23.75 -4.30 24.47
N ASP A 103 -24.69 -4.38 23.54
CA ASP A 103 -24.46 -4.80 22.16
C ASP A 103 -23.58 -3.79 21.41
N PHE A 104 -23.85 -2.49 21.58
CA PHE A 104 -23.01 -1.42 21.01
C PHE A 104 -21.57 -1.46 21.59
N ALA A 105 -21.42 -1.65 22.91
CA ALA A 105 -20.11 -1.73 23.56
C ALA A 105 -19.32 -2.97 23.12
N ASN A 106 -19.99 -4.11 22.95
CA ASN A 106 -19.38 -5.35 22.46
C ASN A 106 -18.98 -5.22 20.98
N THR A 107 -19.86 -4.65 20.13
CA THR A 107 -19.58 -4.39 18.73
C THR A 107 -18.39 -3.43 18.59
N LEU A 108 -18.36 -2.35 19.38
CA LEU A 108 -17.27 -1.39 19.36
C LEU A 108 -15.95 -2.03 19.86
N GLY A 109 -16.02 -2.82 20.93
CA GLY A 109 -14.87 -3.58 21.46
C GLY A 109 -14.32 -4.61 20.49
N CYS A 110 -15.21 -5.28 19.75
CA CYS A 110 -14.85 -6.24 18.72
C CYS A 110 -14.22 -5.53 17.50
N VAL A 111 -14.80 -4.42 17.03
CA VAL A 111 -14.23 -3.63 15.93
C VAL A 111 -12.85 -3.08 16.31
N ILE A 112 -12.68 -2.58 17.55
CA ILE A 112 -11.38 -2.10 18.03
C ILE A 112 -10.40 -3.28 18.21
N GLY A 113 -10.86 -4.43 18.69
CA GLY A 113 -10.05 -5.65 18.83
C GLY A 113 -9.58 -6.18 17.48
N GLY A 114 -10.47 -6.24 16.50
CA GLY A 114 -10.18 -6.68 15.14
C GLY A 114 -9.15 -5.82 14.41
N ILE A 115 -9.06 -4.53 14.73
CA ILE A 115 -8.02 -3.66 14.17
C ILE A 115 -6.59 -4.17 14.50
N PHE A 116 -6.41 -4.96 15.55
CA PHE A 116 -5.10 -5.46 15.98
C PHE A 116 -4.74 -6.87 15.48
N ASP A 117 -5.65 -7.55 14.77
CA ASP A 117 -5.43 -8.90 14.22
C ASP A 117 -5.42 -8.91 12.69
N GLU A 118 -5.09 -7.77 12.05
CA GLU A 118 -5.02 -7.66 10.60
C GLU A 118 -3.83 -8.44 10.04
N GLU A 119 -4.09 -9.28 9.04
CA GLU A 119 -3.07 -9.97 8.25
C GLU A 119 -2.94 -9.35 6.86
N THR A 120 -1.72 -9.06 6.45
CA THR A 120 -1.42 -8.58 5.10
C THR A 120 -1.64 -9.68 4.05
N THR A 121 -2.36 -9.35 2.98
CA THR A 121 -2.52 -10.22 1.81
C THR A 121 -1.42 -9.93 0.80
N ASN A 122 -0.55 -10.92 0.58
CA ASN A 122 0.54 -10.87 -0.39
C ASN A 122 0.17 -11.64 -1.66
N GLY A 123 0.27 -10.99 -2.83
CA GLY A 123 -0.13 -11.61 -4.09
C GLY A 123 0.08 -10.72 -5.31
N ILE A 124 -0.83 -10.83 -6.26
CA ILE A 124 -0.86 -10.02 -7.48
C ILE A 124 -2.15 -9.19 -7.49
N GLY A 125 -2.04 -7.95 -7.94
CA GLY A 125 -3.18 -7.04 -7.96
C GLY A 125 -3.14 -6.08 -9.14
N LEU A 126 -4.22 -5.33 -9.23
CA LEU A 126 -4.37 -4.17 -10.10
C LEU A 126 -4.35 -2.92 -9.24
N THR A 127 -3.75 -1.89 -9.75
CA THR A 127 -3.75 -0.56 -9.14
C THR A 127 -4.41 0.45 -10.07
N TYR A 128 -5.12 1.39 -9.49
CA TYR A 128 -5.60 2.58 -10.16
C TYR A 128 -5.17 3.79 -9.36
N SER A 129 -4.60 4.79 -10.03
CA SER A 129 -4.27 6.05 -9.38
C SER A 129 -4.87 7.26 -10.07
N TYR A 130 -5.29 8.24 -9.25
CA TYR A 130 -5.62 9.59 -9.68
C TYR A 130 -4.55 10.56 -9.18
N ASN A 131 -3.80 11.13 -10.12
CA ASN A 131 -2.70 12.04 -9.87
C ASN A 131 -3.16 13.48 -10.14
N PHE A 132 -3.23 14.32 -9.11
CA PHE A 132 -3.81 15.67 -9.22
C PHE A 132 -3.07 16.57 -10.21
N ASN A 133 -1.74 16.40 -10.32
CA ASN A 133 -0.88 17.17 -11.24
C ASN A 133 -0.40 16.37 -12.45
N GLY A 134 -0.80 15.10 -12.57
CA GLY A 134 -0.34 14.16 -13.58
C GLY A 134 0.64 13.14 -13.01
N LEU A 135 0.74 11.98 -13.67
CA LEU A 135 1.64 10.89 -13.30
C LEU A 135 3.10 11.40 -13.33
N ASN A 136 3.91 11.00 -12.35
CA ASN A 136 5.31 11.43 -12.18
C ASN A 136 5.49 12.96 -11.99
N SER A 137 4.49 13.63 -11.45
CA SER A 137 4.56 15.05 -11.14
C SER A 137 4.34 15.28 -9.65
N ALA A 138 5.12 16.17 -9.03
CA ALA A 138 4.97 16.51 -7.63
C ALA A 138 3.53 16.91 -7.29
N GLY A 139 2.97 16.32 -6.25
CA GLY A 139 1.59 16.58 -5.85
C GLY A 139 0.90 15.41 -5.16
N PHE A 140 -0.38 15.61 -4.90
CA PHE A 140 -1.21 14.56 -4.28
C PHE A 140 -1.60 13.48 -5.28
N ARG A 141 -1.68 12.25 -4.79
CA ARG A 141 -2.15 11.06 -5.49
C ARG A 141 -3.12 10.31 -4.61
N LEU A 142 -4.24 9.86 -5.18
CA LEU A 142 -5.16 8.88 -4.61
C LEU A 142 -4.92 7.56 -5.33
N GLU A 143 -4.75 6.47 -4.59
CA GLU A 143 -4.49 5.13 -5.13
C GLU A 143 -5.48 4.12 -4.57
N LEU A 144 -5.92 3.21 -5.44
CA LEU A 144 -6.80 2.08 -5.13
C LEU A 144 -6.12 0.80 -5.60
N ASP A 145 -5.90 -0.13 -4.69
CA ASP A 145 -5.37 -1.46 -4.97
C ASP A 145 -6.45 -2.51 -4.78
N VAL A 146 -6.51 -3.48 -5.69
CA VAL A 146 -7.34 -4.67 -5.55
C VAL A 146 -6.59 -5.88 -6.09
N GLY A 147 -6.69 -7.02 -5.43
CA GLY A 147 -5.99 -8.19 -5.92
C GLY A 147 -6.36 -9.48 -5.19
N TYR A 148 -5.57 -10.51 -5.48
CA TYR A 148 -5.74 -11.84 -4.93
C TYR A 148 -4.40 -12.40 -4.49
N GLY A 149 -4.36 -12.96 -3.31
CA GLY A 149 -3.12 -13.44 -2.74
C GLY A 149 -3.33 -14.41 -1.58
N LYS A 150 -2.31 -14.48 -0.75
CA LYS A 150 -2.30 -15.23 0.50
C LYS A 150 -2.08 -14.30 1.68
N ALA A 151 -2.81 -14.52 2.74
CA ALA A 151 -2.55 -13.91 4.04
C ALA A 151 -1.19 -14.33 4.58
N SER A 152 -0.51 -13.42 5.29
CA SER A 152 0.87 -13.57 5.76
C SER A 152 1.03 -14.74 6.72
N ASP A 153 0.13 -14.90 7.67
CA ASP A 153 0.23 -15.87 8.76
C ASP A 153 -0.64 -17.12 8.50
N SER A 154 -1.92 -16.95 8.21
CA SER A 154 -2.85 -18.07 7.98
C SER A 154 -2.60 -18.80 6.67
N ASN A 155 -1.91 -18.20 5.71
CA ASN A 155 -1.77 -18.67 4.33
C ASN A 155 -3.11 -18.87 3.58
N GLU A 156 -4.19 -18.31 4.10
CA GLU A 156 -5.49 -18.32 3.44
C GLU A 156 -5.43 -17.54 2.11
N LYS A 157 -6.04 -18.11 1.08
CA LYS A 157 -6.16 -17.44 -0.22
C LYS A 157 -7.40 -16.57 -0.23
N ARG A 158 -7.21 -15.28 -0.49
CA ARG A 158 -8.31 -14.32 -0.47
C ARG A 158 -8.12 -13.17 -1.46
N ALA A 159 -9.23 -12.52 -1.80
CA ALA A 159 -9.21 -11.22 -2.46
C ALA A 159 -9.11 -10.13 -1.38
N ASP A 160 -8.36 -9.08 -1.68
CA ASP A 160 -8.16 -7.97 -0.78
C ASP A 160 -7.95 -6.67 -1.53
N GLY A 161 -7.93 -5.52 -0.82
CA GLY A 161 -7.70 -4.23 -1.43
C GLY A 161 -7.36 -3.15 -0.41
N GLY A 162 -6.96 -2.00 -0.95
CA GLY A 162 -6.58 -0.85 -0.15
C GLY A 162 -6.89 0.46 -0.86
N ILE A 163 -6.94 1.52 -0.07
CA ILE A 163 -7.04 2.91 -0.54
C ILE A 163 -5.99 3.75 0.17
N SER A 164 -5.23 4.54 -0.57
CA SER A 164 -4.23 5.42 0.01
C SER A 164 -4.22 6.80 -0.64
N VAL A 165 -3.73 7.77 0.12
CA VAL A 165 -3.41 9.12 -0.35
C VAL A 165 -1.93 9.34 -0.08
N SER A 166 -1.20 9.79 -1.08
CA SER A 166 0.23 10.10 -0.99
C SER A 166 0.54 11.47 -1.55
N TYR A 167 1.72 11.98 -1.19
CA TYR A 167 2.30 13.17 -1.78
C TYR A 167 3.65 12.82 -2.40
N GLU A 168 3.81 13.12 -3.68
CA GLU A 168 5.03 12.94 -4.46
C GLU A 168 5.83 14.25 -4.46
N PHE A 169 7.16 14.17 -4.25
CA PHE A 169 8.07 15.30 -4.10
C PHE A 169 8.85 15.59 -5.39
#